data_4f037d8f51997c43f281f5d94217fb84
#
_entry.id   4f037d8f51997c43f281f5d94217fb84
#
_cell.length_a   1.000
_cell.length_b   1.000
_cell.length_c   1.000
_cell.angle_alpha   90.00
_cell.angle_beta   90.00
_cell.angle_gamma   90.00
#
_symmetry.space_group_name_H-M   'P 1'
#
loop_
_entity.id
_entity.type
_entity.pdbx_description
1 polymer ?
#
loop_
_entity_poly.entity_id
_entity_poly.type
_entity_poly.pdbx_seq_one_letter_code
_entity_poly.pdbx_strand_id
1 'polypeptide(L)'
;MVALFLLLSAVFHFLISGPFKTYYLASIDKGINELRWYEYALSSSIMIVLLATMFGLLTIEAIILIFLINAIMNLLGLLMEKMNPPGREKTDWTAHWFGWVAGLAPWILIVIYMLNNGDLSQLPWFVIPGLLFYFLTFNLFAFNQYCQYKQIGPWKDYVFWRTDVCMVEFVW
;
A
#
# COMPACT_ATOMS: atom_id res chain seq x y z
N MET A 1 14.90 -10.64 2.27
CA MET A 1 13.57 -10.01 2.03
C MET A 1 13.70 -8.60 1.46
N VAL A 2 14.54 -7.70 2.01
CA VAL A 2 14.74 -6.34 1.46
C VAL A 2 15.20 -6.36 -0.02
N ALA A 3 16.20 -7.21 -0.35
CA ALA A 3 16.65 -7.37 -1.73
C ALA A 3 15.53 -7.87 -2.68
N LEU A 4 14.65 -8.75 -2.18
CA LEU A 4 13.50 -9.24 -2.95
C LEU A 4 12.50 -8.12 -3.25
N PHE A 5 12.21 -7.26 -2.26
CA PHE A 5 11.37 -6.08 -2.44
C PHE A 5 11.95 -5.14 -3.52
N LEU A 6 13.24 -4.77 -3.40
CA LEU A 6 13.89 -3.90 -4.37
C LEU A 6 13.92 -4.50 -5.78
N LEU A 7 14.20 -5.81 -5.89
CA LEU A 7 14.20 -6.51 -7.16
C LEU A 7 12.80 -6.51 -7.79
N LEU A 8 11.77 -6.77 -7.00
CA LEU A 8 10.39 -6.78 -7.46
C LEU A 8 9.99 -5.41 -8.04
N SER A 9 10.26 -4.34 -7.28
CA SER A 9 9.97 -2.97 -7.73
C SER A 9 10.76 -2.63 -9.01
N ALA A 10 12.04 -2.97 -9.08
CA ALA A 10 12.84 -2.77 -10.29
C ALA A 10 12.28 -3.52 -11.51
N VAL A 11 11.81 -4.76 -11.32
CA VAL A 11 11.17 -5.55 -12.39
C VAL A 11 9.89 -4.89 -12.86
N PHE A 12 9.01 -4.45 -11.95
CA PHE A 12 7.78 -3.75 -12.35
C PHE A 12 8.08 -2.45 -13.10
N HIS A 13 9.04 -1.64 -12.63
CA HIS A 13 9.44 -0.42 -13.33
C HIS A 13 10.01 -0.69 -14.73
N PHE A 14 10.81 -1.75 -14.87
CA PHE A 14 11.30 -2.18 -16.18
C PHE A 14 10.15 -2.62 -17.10
N LEU A 15 9.19 -3.38 -16.59
CA LEU A 15 8.02 -3.83 -17.36
C LEU A 15 7.16 -2.65 -17.81
N ILE A 16 6.90 -1.68 -16.92
CA ILE A 16 6.11 -0.48 -17.21
C ILE A 16 6.81 0.44 -18.20
N SER A 17 8.12 0.61 -18.10
CA SER A 17 8.90 1.47 -19.01
C SER A 17 9.16 0.83 -20.36
N GLY A 18 9.14 -0.49 -20.45
CA GLY A 18 9.44 -1.31 -21.62
C GLY A 18 8.20 -2.00 -22.22
N PRO A 19 8.10 -3.34 -22.05
CA PRO A 19 7.13 -4.16 -22.79
C PRO A 19 5.68 -3.82 -22.51
N PHE A 20 5.32 -3.34 -21.32
CA PHE A 20 3.95 -3.00 -20.94
C PHE A 20 3.63 -1.50 -21.04
N LYS A 21 4.52 -0.67 -21.60
CA LYS A 21 4.33 0.77 -21.68
C LYS A 21 3.04 1.18 -22.35
N THR A 22 2.69 0.58 -23.47
CA THR A 22 1.47 0.91 -24.22
C THR A 22 0.22 0.53 -23.41
N TYR A 23 0.23 -0.64 -22.79
CA TYR A 23 -0.85 -1.08 -21.90
C TYR A 23 -1.01 -0.14 -20.70
N TYR A 24 0.11 0.21 -20.06
CA TYR A 24 0.14 1.12 -18.91
C TYR A 24 -0.46 2.49 -19.24
N LEU A 25 -0.04 3.10 -20.35
CA LEU A 25 -0.58 4.39 -20.78
C LEU A 25 -2.08 4.32 -21.08
N ALA A 26 -2.53 3.28 -21.79
CA ALA A 26 -3.95 3.08 -22.09
C ALA A 26 -4.80 2.83 -20.81
N SER A 27 -4.21 2.26 -19.77
CA SER A 27 -4.86 2.05 -18.48
C SER A 27 -5.01 3.37 -17.70
N ILE A 28 -3.94 4.19 -17.70
CA ILE A 28 -3.94 5.52 -17.07
C ILE A 28 -4.94 6.46 -17.75
N ASP A 29 -5.05 6.40 -19.07
CA ASP A 29 -6.02 7.21 -19.81
C ASP A 29 -7.49 6.88 -19.42
N LYS A 30 -7.72 5.66 -18.93
CA LYS A 30 -9.01 5.25 -18.33
C LYS A 30 -9.15 5.62 -16.84
N GLY A 31 -8.15 6.26 -16.24
CA GLY A 31 -8.12 6.60 -14.82
C GLY A 31 -7.83 5.42 -13.89
N ILE A 32 -7.26 4.33 -14.40
CA ILE A 32 -6.96 3.12 -13.63
C ILE A 32 -5.46 2.82 -13.76
N ASN A 33 -4.77 2.59 -12.64
CA ASN A 33 -3.37 2.19 -12.64
C ASN A 33 -3.21 0.74 -12.15
N GLU A 34 -3.64 -0.23 -12.97
CA GLU A 34 -3.67 -1.64 -12.57
C GLU A 34 -2.29 -2.18 -12.17
N LEU A 35 -1.23 -1.87 -12.95
CA LEU A 35 0.10 -2.41 -12.71
C LEU A 35 0.68 -1.94 -11.38
N ARG A 36 0.41 -0.70 -10.97
CA ARG A 36 0.78 -0.17 -9.66
C ARG A 36 0.15 -0.97 -8.53
N TRP A 37 -1.14 -1.28 -8.62
CA TRP A 37 -1.83 -2.03 -7.59
C TRP A 37 -1.33 -3.47 -7.47
N TYR A 38 -0.98 -4.12 -8.59
CA TYR A 38 -0.35 -5.43 -8.56
C TYR A 38 1.06 -5.40 -7.98
N GLU A 39 1.85 -4.40 -8.33
CA GLU A 39 3.15 -4.17 -7.70
C GLU A 39 3.01 -4.02 -6.18
N TYR A 40 2.13 -3.13 -5.73
CA TYR A 40 1.92 -2.88 -4.31
C TYR A 40 1.34 -4.08 -3.57
N ALA A 41 0.46 -4.85 -4.18
CA ALA A 41 -0.05 -6.08 -3.58
C ALA A 41 1.08 -7.06 -3.25
N LEU A 42 2.14 -7.10 -4.04
CA LEU A 42 3.30 -7.95 -3.79
C LEU A 42 4.35 -7.25 -2.92
N SER A 43 4.80 -6.06 -3.29
CA SER A 43 5.91 -5.37 -2.65
C SER A 43 5.59 -4.96 -1.21
N SER A 44 4.46 -4.29 -0.98
CA SER A 44 4.06 -3.88 0.37
C SER A 44 3.75 -5.07 1.28
N SER A 45 3.26 -6.19 0.70
CA SER A 45 3.03 -7.41 1.48
C SER A 45 4.33 -8.07 1.94
N ILE A 46 5.39 -8.03 1.12
CA ILE A 46 6.72 -8.45 1.56
C ILE A 46 7.24 -7.56 2.68
N MET A 47 7.01 -6.25 2.58
CA MET A 47 7.47 -5.29 3.59
C MET A 47 6.75 -5.45 4.93
N ILE A 48 5.43 -5.58 4.94
CA ILE A 48 4.68 -5.76 6.20
C ILE A 48 5.01 -7.11 6.85
N VAL A 49 5.28 -8.17 6.07
CA VAL A 49 5.78 -9.45 6.58
C VAL A 49 7.16 -9.29 7.20
N LEU A 50 8.08 -8.56 6.54
CA LEU A 50 9.39 -8.27 7.10
C LEU A 50 9.26 -7.55 8.46
N LEU A 51 8.41 -6.53 8.52
CA LEU A 51 8.13 -5.80 9.76
C LEU A 51 7.58 -6.74 10.84
N ALA A 52 6.58 -7.56 10.52
CA ALA A 52 5.97 -8.51 11.45
C ALA A 52 7.00 -9.53 12.01
N THR A 53 7.91 -10.03 11.16
CA THR A 53 8.97 -10.94 11.59
C THR A 53 9.97 -10.28 12.53
N MET A 54 10.26 -8.99 12.37
CA MET A 54 11.11 -8.24 13.31
C MET A 54 10.51 -8.14 14.72
N PHE A 55 9.18 -8.17 14.84
CA PHE A 55 8.47 -8.17 16.13
C PHE A 55 8.14 -9.57 16.65
N GLY A 56 8.80 -10.61 16.12
CA GLY A 56 8.72 -11.98 16.63
C GLY A 56 7.58 -12.82 16.05
N LEU A 57 6.92 -12.36 15.01
CA LEU A 57 5.87 -13.12 14.32
C LEU A 57 6.54 -14.07 13.31
N LEU A 58 6.83 -15.30 13.75
CA LEU A 58 7.63 -16.28 12.99
C LEU A 58 6.82 -17.49 12.52
N THR A 59 5.53 -17.59 12.88
CA THR A 59 4.67 -18.70 12.46
C THR A 59 4.29 -18.55 10.99
N ILE A 60 4.43 -19.63 10.23
CA ILE A 60 4.22 -19.62 8.77
C ILE A 60 2.78 -19.24 8.42
N GLU A 61 1.82 -19.70 9.21
CA GLU A 61 0.39 -19.41 9.06
C GLU A 61 0.12 -17.92 9.17
N ALA A 62 0.67 -17.25 10.19
CA ALA A 62 0.49 -15.83 10.39
C ALA A 62 1.19 -15.01 9.29
N ILE A 63 2.38 -15.43 8.84
CA ILE A 63 3.10 -14.81 7.73
C ILE A 63 2.24 -14.85 6.45
N ILE A 64 1.69 -16.01 6.11
CA ILE A 64 0.84 -16.18 4.93
C ILE A 64 -0.42 -15.32 5.05
N LEU A 65 -1.08 -15.31 6.21
CA LEU A 65 -2.29 -14.53 6.44
C LEU A 65 -2.03 -13.02 6.35
N ILE A 66 -0.94 -12.52 6.94
CA ILE A 66 -0.56 -11.10 6.84
C ILE A 66 -0.27 -10.72 5.39
N PHE A 67 0.47 -11.56 4.67
CA PHE A 67 0.76 -11.32 3.26
C PHE A 67 -0.53 -11.21 2.45
N LEU A 68 -1.43 -12.19 2.59
CA LEU A 68 -2.67 -12.24 1.83
C LEU A 68 -3.61 -11.08 2.17
N ILE A 69 -3.80 -10.75 3.45
CA ILE A 69 -4.71 -9.66 3.83
C ILE A 69 -4.20 -8.31 3.35
N ASN A 70 -2.87 -8.10 3.39
CA ASN A 70 -2.26 -6.87 2.86
C ASN A 70 -2.34 -6.80 1.32
N ALA A 71 -2.16 -7.92 0.63
CA ALA A 71 -2.36 -8.00 -0.82
C ALA A 71 -3.81 -7.69 -1.20
N ILE A 72 -4.79 -8.26 -0.47
CA ILE A 72 -6.21 -7.98 -0.66
C ILE A 72 -6.51 -6.51 -0.43
N MET A 73 -5.94 -5.87 0.60
CA MET A 73 -6.10 -4.44 0.85
C MET A 73 -5.70 -3.60 -0.38
N ASN A 74 -4.55 -3.90 -0.99
CA ASN A 74 -4.11 -3.20 -2.20
C ASN A 74 -5.04 -3.48 -3.41
N LEU A 75 -5.51 -4.72 -3.57
CA LEU A 75 -6.47 -5.07 -4.62
C LEU A 75 -7.84 -4.40 -4.42
N LEU A 76 -8.24 -4.13 -3.17
CA LEU A 76 -9.41 -3.29 -2.88
C LEU A 76 -9.18 -1.84 -3.31
N GLY A 77 -7.95 -1.33 -3.27
CA GLY A 77 -7.57 -0.05 -3.88
C GLY A 77 -7.78 -0.05 -5.40
N LEU A 78 -7.37 -1.11 -6.09
CA LEU A 78 -7.66 -1.29 -7.51
C LEU A 78 -9.17 -1.37 -7.78
N LEU A 79 -9.91 -2.10 -6.95
CA LEU A 79 -11.36 -2.20 -7.05
C LEU A 79 -12.01 -0.83 -6.88
N MET A 80 -11.52 0.01 -5.96
CA MET A 80 -11.96 1.39 -5.77
C MET A 80 -11.81 2.20 -7.06
N GLU A 81 -10.68 2.12 -7.77
CA GLU A 81 -10.49 2.78 -9.05
C GLU A 81 -11.46 2.26 -10.13
N LYS A 82 -11.64 0.94 -10.22
CA LYS A 82 -12.57 0.32 -11.19
C LYS A 82 -14.03 0.67 -10.93
N MET A 83 -14.44 0.81 -9.68
CA MET A 83 -15.79 1.18 -9.29
C MET A 83 -16.08 2.68 -9.49
N ASN A 84 -15.03 3.51 -9.55
CA ASN A 84 -15.16 4.96 -9.64
C ASN A 84 -14.42 5.54 -10.86
N PRO A 85 -14.86 5.22 -12.09
CA PRO A 85 -14.24 5.76 -13.29
C PRO A 85 -14.38 7.29 -13.34
N PRO A 86 -13.48 8.00 -14.05
CA PRO A 86 -13.55 9.44 -14.25
C PRO A 86 -14.93 9.87 -14.78
N GLY A 87 -15.49 10.95 -14.19
CA GLY A 87 -16.81 11.47 -14.57
C GLY A 87 -18.01 10.86 -13.83
N ARG A 88 -17.80 9.93 -12.90
CA ARG A 88 -18.87 9.42 -12.04
C ARG A 88 -19.36 10.51 -11.09
N GLU A 89 -20.68 10.76 -11.03
CA GLU A 89 -21.29 11.81 -10.19
C GLU A 89 -21.12 11.54 -8.67
N LYS A 90 -21.20 10.27 -8.25
CA LYS A 90 -21.07 9.87 -6.84
C LYS A 90 -20.03 8.78 -6.68
N THR A 91 -19.08 9.01 -5.79
CA THR A 91 -18.04 8.03 -5.42
C THR A 91 -18.63 6.92 -4.58
N ASP A 92 -18.36 5.67 -4.96
CA ASP A 92 -18.67 4.50 -4.14
C ASP A 92 -17.49 4.18 -3.23
N TRP A 93 -17.68 4.33 -1.93
CA TRP A 93 -16.65 4.17 -0.90
C TRP A 93 -16.52 2.75 -0.36
N THR A 94 -17.31 1.81 -0.85
CA THR A 94 -17.38 0.45 -0.29
C THR A 94 -16.01 -0.23 -0.28
N ALA A 95 -15.32 -0.24 -1.42
CA ALA A 95 -13.99 -0.85 -1.53
C ALA A 95 -12.96 -0.16 -0.64
N HIS A 96 -13.03 1.17 -0.50
CA HIS A 96 -12.15 1.95 0.37
C HIS A 96 -12.27 1.55 1.84
N TRP A 97 -13.50 1.47 2.36
CA TRP A 97 -13.73 1.08 3.76
C TRP A 97 -13.31 -0.35 4.05
N PHE A 98 -13.59 -1.29 3.15
CA PHE A 98 -13.08 -2.66 3.30
C PHE A 98 -11.55 -2.72 3.23
N GLY A 99 -10.93 -1.91 2.38
CA GLY A 99 -9.48 -1.76 2.33
C GLY A 99 -8.90 -1.26 3.65
N TRP A 100 -9.53 -0.28 4.30
CA TRP A 100 -9.14 0.20 5.62
C TRP A 100 -9.17 -0.90 6.68
N VAL A 101 -10.26 -1.68 6.74
CA VAL A 101 -10.40 -2.79 7.69
C VAL A 101 -9.32 -3.85 7.45
N ALA A 102 -9.10 -4.23 6.19
CA ALA A 102 -8.05 -5.17 5.82
C ALA A 102 -6.64 -4.65 6.15
N GLY A 103 -6.39 -3.35 5.91
CA GLY A 103 -5.10 -2.72 6.16
C GLY A 103 -4.75 -2.59 7.64
N LEU A 104 -5.72 -2.43 8.53
CA LEU A 104 -5.47 -2.35 9.97
C LEU A 104 -5.12 -3.70 10.61
N ALA A 105 -5.57 -4.82 10.04
CA ALA A 105 -5.40 -6.14 10.62
C ALA A 105 -3.91 -6.52 10.85
N PRO A 106 -2.97 -6.35 9.91
CA PRO A 106 -1.55 -6.62 10.14
C PRO A 106 -0.96 -5.77 11.27
N TRP A 107 -1.35 -4.51 11.36
CA TRP A 107 -0.84 -3.60 12.40
C TRP A 107 -1.29 -3.99 13.79
N ILE A 108 -2.57 -4.35 13.94
CA ILE A 108 -3.11 -4.86 15.21
C ILE A 108 -2.33 -6.10 15.64
N LEU A 109 -2.05 -7.01 14.71
CA LEU A 109 -1.32 -8.24 15.02
C LEU A 109 0.13 -7.96 15.41
N ILE A 110 0.82 -7.06 14.71
CA ILE A 110 2.18 -6.63 15.05
C ILE A 110 2.23 -6.03 16.46
N VAL A 111 1.28 -5.15 16.80
CA VAL A 111 1.21 -4.55 18.14
C VAL A 111 0.94 -5.61 19.21
N ILE A 112 0.04 -6.55 18.98
CA ILE A 112 -0.23 -7.66 19.92
C ILE A 112 1.04 -8.49 20.15
N TYR A 113 1.76 -8.85 19.08
CA TYR A 113 3.00 -9.62 19.22
C TYR A 113 4.10 -8.84 19.92
N MET A 114 4.24 -7.55 19.61
CA MET A 114 5.19 -6.66 20.29
C MET A 114 4.92 -6.58 21.79
N LEU A 115 3.66 -6.46 22.19
CA LEU A 115 3.27 -6.36 23.61
C LEU A 115 3.39 -7.69 24.37
N ASN A 116 3.14 -8.82 23.71
CA ASN A 116 3.16 -10.14 24.36
C ASN A 116 4.54 -10.77 24.43
N ASN A 117 5.39 -10.53 23.43
CA ASN A 117 6.68 -11.21 23.30
C ASN A 117 7.89 -10.29 23.49
N GLY A 118 7.66 -8.97 23.53
CA GLY A 118 8.71 -7.97 23.63
C GLY A 118 8.89 -7.44 25.05
N ASP A 119 10.12 -7.48 25.55
CA ASP A 119 10.50 -6.62 26.66
C ASP A 119 10.75 -5.21 26.08
N LEU A 120 9.72 -4.36 26.18
CA LEU A 120 9.75 -3.00 25.63
C LEU A 120 10.92 -2.17 26.18
N SER A 121 11.44 -2.55 27.36
CA SER A 121 12.57 -1.85 28.00
C SER A 121 13.91 -2.13 27.29
N GLN A 122 14.00 -3.24 26.57
CA GLN A 122 15.20 -3.64 25.83
C GLN A 122 15.17 -3.23 24.35
N LEU A 123 14.05 -2.70 23.87
CA LEU A 123 13.96 -2.22 22.49
C LEU A 123 14.84 -0.97 22.30
N PRO A 124 15.65 -0.91 21.25
CA PRO A 124 16.35 0.32 20.88
C PRO A 124 15.36 1.48 20.73
N TRP A 125 15.72 2.65 21.21
CA TRP A 125 14.86 3.84 21.27
C TRP A 125 14.22 4.23 19.91
N PHE A 126 14.85 3.90 18.80
CA PHE A 126 14.39 4.23 17.45
C PHE A 126 13.30 3.29 16.91
N VAL A 127 13.07 2.13 17.54
CA VAL A 127 12.14 1.10 17.02
C VAL A 127 10.70 1.58 17.07
N ILE A 128 10.27 2.14 18.20
CA ILE A 128 8.91 2.65 18.38
C ILE A 128 8.63 3.87 17.46
N PRO A 129 9.48 4.90 17.44
CA PRO A 129 9.33 5.98 16.47
C PRO A 129 9.34 5.51 15.00
N GLY A 130 10.20 4.55 14.67
CA GLY A 130 10.24 3.95 13.32
C GLY A 130 8.94 3.24 12.95
N LEU A 131 8.39 2.44 13.87
CA LEU A 131 7.11 1.76 13.68
C LEU A 131 5.96 2.76 13.48
N LEU A 132 5.91 3.81 14.30
CA LEU A 132 4.90 4.86 14.18
C LEU A 132 5.03 5.63 12.86
N PHE A 133 6.25 5.99 12.47
CA PHE A 133 6.50 6.66 11.19
C PHE A 133 6.05 5.78 10.02
N TYR A 134 6.37 4.49 10.07
CA TYR A 134 5.97 3.53 9.05
C TYR A 134 4.46 3.36 8.99
N PHE A 135 3.80 3.26 10.14
CA PHE A 135 2.33 3.22 10.23
C PHE A 135 1.68 4.48 9.64
N LEU A 136 2.22 5.66 9.94
CA LEU A 136 1.71 6.92 9.41
C LEU A 136 1.87 7.00 7.89
N THR A 137 3.06 6.69 7.37
CA THR A 137 3.32 6.73 5.92
C THR A 137 2.46 5.73 5.15
N PHE A 138 2.25 4.54 5.70
CA PHE A 138 1.36 3.53 5.15
C PHE A 138 -0.10 4.03 5.06
N ASN A 139 -0.59 4.69 6.10
CA ASN A 139 -1.95 5.23 6.13
C ASN A 139 -2.11 6.52 5.28
N LEU A 140 -1.02 7.27 5.04
CA LEU A 140 -1.05 8.43 4.12
C LEU A 140 -1.48 8.03 2.72
N PHE A 141 -1.19 6.81 2.28
CA PHE A 141 -1.63 6.30 0.98
C PHE A 141 -3.16 6.23 0.88
N ALA A 142 -3.82 5.67 1.89
CA ALA A 142 -5.28 5.60 1.94
C ALA A 142 -5.92 6.99 2.11
N PHE A 143 -5.29 7.87 2.89
CA PHE A 143 -5.71 9.26 3.03
C PHE A 143 -5.56 10.03 1.71
N ASN A 144 -4.48 9.80 0.98
CA ASN A 144 -4.23 10.36 -0.33
C ASN A 144 -5.34 9.96 -1.33
N GLN A 145 -5.69 8.67 -1.38
CA GLN A 145 -6.80 8.17 -2.18
C GLN A 145 -8.13 8.83 -1.79
N TYR A 146 -8.38 9.00 -0.50
CA TYR A 146 -9.57 9.71 -0.02
C TYR A 146 -9.63 11.16 -0.55
N CYS A 147 -8.55 11.91 -0.42
CA CYS A 147 -8.46 13.30 -0.91
C CYS A 147 -8.66 13.38 -2.43
N GLN A 148 -8.12 12.42 -3.16
CA GLN A 148 -8.26 12.31 -4.61
C GLN A 148 -9.75 12.22 -5.01
N TYR A 149 -10.48 11.26 -4.46
CA TYR A 149 -11.88 11.07 -4.81
C TYR A 149 -12.81 12.15 -4.25
N LYS A 150 -12.41 12.85 -3.19
CA LYS A 150 -13.10 14.04 -2.67
C LYS A 150 -12.74 15.32 -3.41
N GLN A 151 -11.75 15.29 -4.30
CA GLN A 151 -11.28 16.45 -5.06
C GLN A 151 -10.94 17.66 -4.16
N ILE A 152 -10.24 17.43 -3.04
CA ILE A 152 -9.89 18.45 -2.05
C ILE A 152 -8.62 19.17 -2.50
N GLY A 153 -8.68 20.52 -2.65
CA GLY A 153 -7.49 21.37 -2.90
C GLY A 153 -6.72 20.97 -4.17
N PRO A 154 -5.39 20.71 -4.07
CA PRO A 154 -4.56 20.32 -5.22
C PRO A 154 -4.98 19.00 -5.87
N TRP A 155 -5.71 18.14 -5.16
CA TRP A 155 -6.23 16.87 -5.66
C TRP A 155 -7.42 17.01 -6.66
N LYS A 156 -7.77 18.24 -7.07
CA LYS A 156 -8.77 18.49 -8.12
C LYS A 156 -8.22 18.27 -9.52
N ASP A 157 -6.90 18.40 -9.69
CA ASP A 157 -6.27 18.29 -10.99
C ASP A 157 -5.79 16.86 -11.24
N TYR A 158 -6.41 16.18 -12.20
CA TYR A 158 -6.05 14.82 -12.59
C TYR A 158 -4.60 14.72 -13.13
N VAL A 159 -4.08 15.81 -13.72
CA VAL A 159 -2.70 15.87 -14.23
C VAL A 159 -1.71 15.85 -13.06
N PHE A 160 -2.03 16.54 -11.96
CA PHE A 160 -1.27 16.51 -10.71
C PHE A 160 -1.13 15.07 -10.19
N TRP A 161 -2.20 14.29 -10.22
CA TRP A 161 -2.21 12.87 -9.82
C TRP A 161 -1.42 11.97 -10.75
N ARG A 162 -1.38 12.29 -12.03
CA ARG A 162 -0.61 11.55 -13.02
C ARG A 162 0.90 11.71 -12.84
N THR A 163 1.35 12.86 -12.33
CA THR A 163 2.77 13.20 -12.13
C THR A 163 3.23 13.03 -10.70
N ASP A 164 2.37 13.28 -9.69
CA ASP A 164 2.76 13.33 -8.28
C ASP A 164 2.49 12.04 -7.50
N VAL A 165 1.82 11.08 -8.11
CA VAL A 165 1.85 9.68 -7.66
C VAL A 165 3.30 9.19 -7.54
N CYS A 166 4.22 9.73 -8.35
CA CYS A 166 5.65 9.57 -8.16
C CYS A 166 6.19 10.05 -6.82
N MET A 167 5.63 11.08 -6.19
CA MET A 167 6.22 11.62 -4.94
C MET A 167 5.89 10.77 -3.70
N VAL A 168 4.77 10.09 -3.67
CA VAL A 168 4.46 9.12 -2.61
C VAL A 168 5.20 7.80 -2.85
N GLU A 169 5.52 7.47 -4.11
CA GLU A 169 6.36 6.33 -4.47
C GLU A 169 7.83 6.49 -4.02
N PHE A 170 8.33 7.72 -3.84
CA PHE A 170 9.69 7.96 -3.33
C PHE A 170 9.84 7.77 -1.81
N VAL A 171 8.77 7.57 -1.07
CA VAL A 171 8.79 7.34 0.39
C VAL A 171 8.83 5.84 0.72
N TRP A 172 8.75 4.98 -0.28
CA TRP A 172 8.87 3.52 -0.19
C TRP A 172 10.11 3.06 -0.96
#